data_aa62e1c2741509577fcf145eaab047a7
#
_entry.id   aa62e1c2741509577fcf145eaab047a7
#
_cell.length_a   1.000
_cell.length_b   1.000
_cell.length_c   1.000
_cell.angle_alpha   90.00
_cell.angle_beta   90.00
_cell.angle_gamma   90.00
#
_symmetry.space_group_name_H-M   'P 1'
#
loop_
_entity.id
_entity.type
_entity.pdbx_description
1 polymer ?
#
loop_
_entity_poly.entity_id
_entity_poly.type
_entity_poly.pdbx_seq_one_letter_code
_entity_poly.pdbx_strand_id
1 'polypeptide(L)'
;MIPGALMNRVLAVNIDLDDLRFYRGIHALPQQPENAEIFKLGLPRFLELCERHDIRATLFVITDDLKIPGVSEAIRDAASRGHEIASHTRSHDYGISRRDPDSIAAELAGSRRDILNACGIEPTGFRGPGYNLTPDLLDGLAAAGFLYDTSIMSSPPYWLARALIIAAMAATGRKSSSITGRGRDFFRGHRPFVWGGPGKGLVEFPITTAGPLFLPLIGTTLAGRGALVRQAVTIARGREFVNIEFHGIDFLDREADGLEPELLVEPALKIPLAERMHNFDLALRMLGEGRRSPTLATLAASFNAS
;
A
#
# COMPACT_ATOMS: atom_id res chain seq x y z
N MET A 1 -9.72 24.26 -2.52
CA MET A 1 -8.27 24.47 -2.44
C MET A 1 -7.86 24.04 -1.05
N ILE A 2 -6.88 23.15 -0.92
CA ILE A 2 -6.38 22.66 0.37
C ILE A 2 -5.64 23.82 1.05
N PRO A 3 -5.84 24.08 2.35
CA PRO A 3 -5.09 25.11 3.07
C PRO A 3 -3.59 24.77 3.03
N GLY A 4 -2.79 25.64 2.40
CA GLY A 4 -1.36 25.40 2.13
C GLY A 4 -0.47 25.18 3.37
N ALA A 5 -0.92 25.58 4.56
CA ALA A 5 -0.17 25.42 5.81
C ALA A 5 -0.10 23.95 6.31
N LEU A 6 -1.07 23.09 5.95
CA LEU A 6 -1.15 21.70 6.42
C LEU A 6 -0.27 20.72 5.63
N MET A 7 0.11 21.10 4.40
CA MET A 7 0.87 20.24 3.47
C MET A 7 2.35 20.61 3.38
N ASN A 8 2.87 21.44 4.30
CA ASN A 8 4.27 21.84 4.26
C ASN A 8 5.18 20.61 4.40
N ARG A 9 5.62 20.11 3.23
CA ARG A 9 6.62 19.07 3.04
C ARG A 9 6.39 17.81 3.88
N VAL A 10 5.43 17.00 3.43
CA VAL A 10 5.06 15.72 4.05
C VAL A 10 5.68 14.56 3.30
N LEU A 11 6.20 13.58 4.03
CA LEU A 11 6.52 12.23 3.57
C LEU A 11 5.60 11.25 4.29
N ALA A 12 4.59 10.71 3.62
CA ALA A 12 3.81 9.58 4.10
C ALA A 12 4.47 8.29 3.64
N VAL A 13 4.63 7.34 4.56
CA VAL A 13 5.17 6.01 4.28
C VAL A 13 4.15 4.98 4.74
N ASN A 14 3.88 3.99 3.89
CA ASN A 14 2.91 2.96 4.21
C ASN A 14 3.35 1.60 3.65
N ILE A 15 2.73 0.56 4.18
CA ILE A 15 3.02 -0.82 3.80
C ILE A 15 1.72 -1.62 3.71
N ASP A 16 1.58 -2.40 2.63
CA ASP A 16 0.56 -3.42 2.48
C ASP A 16 1.13 -4.75 3.02
N LEU A 17 0.41 -5.35 3.95
CA LEU A 17 0.85 -6.56 4.63
C LEU A 17 0.22 -7.81 3.98
N ASP A 18 0.42 -7.92 2.66
CA ASP A 18 -0.07 -9.04 1.86
C ASP A 18 0.73 -10.30 2.17
N ASP A 19 0.07 -11.33 2.72
CA ASP A 19 0.69 -12.63 2.94
C ASP A 19 1.16 -13.28 1.62
N LEU A 20 2.16 -14.15 1.68
CA LEU A 20 2.77 -14.80 0.49
C LEU A 20 1.77 -15.56 -0.39
N ARG A 21 0.64 -16.05 0.17
CA ARG A 21 -0.41 -16.71 -0.60
C ARG A 21 -1.01 -15.81 -1.70
N PHE A 22 -1.06 -14.49 -1.49
CA PHE A 22 -1.58 -13.55 -2.49
C PHE A 22 -0.64 -13.42 -3.69
N TYR A 23 0.68 -13.40 -3.46
CA TYR A 23 1.68 -13.43 -4.53
C TYR A 23 1.62 -14.74 -5.32
N ARG A 24 1.40 -15.87 -4.62
CA ARG A 24 1.15 -17.15 -5.28
C ARG A 24 -0.08 -17.08 -6.18
N GLY A 25 -1.18 -16.48 -5.71
CA GLY A 25 -2.39 -16.26 -6.52
C GLY A 25 -2.17 -15.36 -7.73
N ILE A 26 -1.41 -14.27 -7.59
CA ILE A 26 -1.07 -13.36 -8.70
C ILE A 26 -0.34 -14.13 -9.81
N HIS A 27 0.60 -15.01 -9.44
CA HIS A 27 1.45 -15.75 -10.38
C HIS A 27 0.93 -17.14 -10.74
N ALA A 28 -0.27 -17.52 -10.28
CA ALA A 28 -0.87 -18.84 -10.44
C ALA A 28 0.10 -19.96 -10.01
N LEU A 29 0.75 -19.78 -8.85
CA LEU A 29 1.60 -20.78 -8.19
C LEU A 29 0.76 -21.65 -7.24
N PRO A 30 1.24 -22.88 -6.92
CA PRO A 30 0.60 -23.71 -5.91
C PRO A 30 0.46 -22.98 -4.57
N GLN A 31 -0.68 -23.12 -3.91
CA GLN A 31 -0.86 -22.58 -2.58
C GLN A 31 -0.07 -23.38 -1.55
N GLN A 32 0.39 -22.71 -0.51
CA GLN A 32 1.13 -23.30 0.63
C GLN A 32 0.41 -22.96 1.93
N PRO A 33 0.65 -23.71 3.02
CA PRO A 33 0.16 -23.33 4.33
C PRO A 33 0.61 -21.93 4.72
N GLU A 34 -0.23 -21.19 5.41
CA GLU A 34 0.06 -19.85 5.92
C GLU A 34 1.13 -19.94 7.04
N ASN A 35 2.22 -19.21 6.87
CA ASN A 35 3.35 -19.20 7.82
C ASN A 35 3.57 -17.86 8.49
N ALA A 36 2.88 -16.81 8.01
CA ALA A 36 3.00 -15.43 8.48
C ALA A 36 4.42 -14.83 8.35
N GLU A 37 5.20 -15.23 7.35
CA GLU A 37 6.57 -14.71 7.11
C GLU A 37 6.59 -13.20 7.00
N ILE A 38 5.58 -12.61 6.33
CA ILE A 38 5.43 -11.16 6.22
C ILE A 38 5.40 -10.51 7.60
N PHE A 39 4.66 -11.09 8.55
CA PHE A 39 4.48 -10.53 9.88
C PHE A 39 5.65 -10.86 10.82
N LYS A 40 6.28 -12.04 10.65
CA LYS A 40 7.39 -12.50 11.49
C LYS A 40 8.74 -11.91 11.10
N LEU A 41 8.95 -11.65 9.81
CA LEU A 41 10.25 -11.26 9.24
C LEU A 41 10.18 -9.91 8.53
N GLY A 42 9.22 -9.72 7.63
CA GLY A 42 9.09 -8.52 6.82
C GLY A 42 8.71 -7.29 7.64
N LEU A 43 7.65 -7.39 8.43
CA LEU A 43 7.16 -6.28 9.26
C LEU A 43 8.21 -5.77 10.27
N PRO A 44 8.91 -6.61 11.05
CA PRO A 44 9.97 -6.11 11.94
C PRO A 44 11.06 -5.32 11.21
N ARG A 45 11.51 -5.78 10.05
CA ARG A 45 12.53 -5.07 9.24
C ARG A 45 12.02 -3.73 8.70
N PHE A 46 10.74 -3.67 8.31
CA PHE A 46 10.10 -2.41 7.92
C PHE A 46 10.01 -1.43 9.10
N LEU A 47 9.56 -1.89 10.27
CA LEU A 47 9.45 -1.06 11.47
C LEU A 47 10.83 -0.52 11.90
N GLU A 48 11.88 -1.34 11.84
CA GLU A 48 13.25 -0.92 12.10
C GLU A 48 13.75 0.15 11.11
N LEU A 49 13.38 0.02 9.82
CA LEU A 49 13.65 1.05 8.83
C LEU A 49 12.92 2.36 9.15
N CYS A 50 11.64 2.29 9.54
CA CYS A 50 10.86 3.46 9.95
C CYS A 50 11.48 4.15 11.19
N GLU A 51 11.88 3.38 12.19
CA GLU A 51 12.49 3.90 13.42
C GLU A 51 13.79 4.68 13.13
N ARG A 52 14.65 4.17 12.25
CA ARG A 52 15.89 4.85 11.84
C ARG A 52 15.65 6.24 11.20
N HIS A 53 14.48 6.45 10.64
CA HIS A 53 14.11 7.70 9.96
C HIS A 53 13.05 8.53 10.72
N ASP A 54 12.70 8.16 11.95
CA ASP A 54 11.63 8.79 12.75
C ASP A 54 10.29 8.87 11.98
N ILE A 55 9.93 7.79 11.29
CA ILE A 55 8.72 7.69 10.49
C ILE A 55 7.61 7.00 11.30
N ARG A 56 6.42 7.59 11.30
CA ARG A 56 5.19 6.92 11.72
C ARG A 56 4.43 6.50 10.47
N ALA A 57 4.49 5.21 10.16
CA ALA A 57 3.91 4.64 8.94
C ALA A 57 2.45 4.25 9.14
N THR A 58 1.73 4.06 8.02
CA THR A 58 0.41 3.43 7.97
C THR A 58 0.55 2.00 7.47
N LEU A 59 -0.01 1.03 8.22
CA LEU A 59 0.01 -0.40 7.91
C LEU A 59 -1.39 -0.81 7.43
N PHE A 60 -1.50 -1.27 6.18
CA PHE A 60 -2.74 -1.79 5.60
C PHE A 60 -2.82 -3.29 5.84
N VAL A 61 -3.81 -3.71 6.65
CA VAL A 61 -3.94 -5.07 7.17
C VAL A 61 -5.10 -5.78 6.49
N ILE A 62 -4.85 -6.98 6.00
CA ILE A 62 -5.87 -7.93 5.56
C ILE A 62 -6.40 -8.63 6.80
N THR A 63 -7.69 -8.48 7.11
CA THR A 63 -8.17 -8.86 8.43
C THR A 63 -8.35 -10.36 8.62
N ASP A 64 -8.45 -11.13 7.54
CA ASP A 64 -8.41 -12.60 7.64
C ASP A 64 -7.07 -13.10 8.19
N ASP A 65 -5.98 -12.35 7.98
CA ASP A 65 -4.64 -12.69 8.50
C ASP A 65 -4.53 -12.50 10.01
N LEU A 66 -5.39 -11.67 10.62
CA LEU A 66 -5.43 -11.49 12.07
C LEU A 66 -5.81 -12.78 12.84
N LYS A 67 -6.32 -13.79 12.14
CA LYS A 67 -6.62 -15.11 12.69
C LYS A 67 -5.40 -16.01 12.77
N ILE A 68 -4.32 -15.67 12.06
CA ILE A 68 -3.06 -16.43 12.07
C ILE A 68 -2.35 -16.17 13.41
N PRO A 69 -1.89 -17.22 14.11
CA PRO A 69 -1.23 -17.06 15.40
C PRO A 69 -0.04 -16.11 15.36
N GLY A 70 -0.01 -15.13 16.27
CA GLY A 70 1.04 -14.11 16.40
C GLY A 70 0.83 -12.86 15.53
N VAL A 71 -0.08 -12.86 14.55
CA VAL A 71 -0.27 -11.71 13.67
C VAL A 71 -0.93 -10.54 14.41
N SER A 72 -2.00 -10.79 15.17
CA SER A 72 -2.66 -9.73 15.95
C SER A 72 -1.71 -9.10 16.98
N GLU A 73 -0.80 -9.87 17.57
CA GLU A 73 0.24 -9.41 18.48
C GLU A 73 1.23 -8.48 17.76
N ALA A 74 1.71 -8.88 16.58
CA ALA A 74 2.64 -8.07 15.79
C ALA A 74 2.00 -6.73 15.36
N ILE A 75 0.72 -6.74 15.00
CA ILE A 75 -0.02 -5.52 14.64
C ILE A 75 -0.23 -4.61 15.86
N ARG A 76 -0.56 -5.16 17.04
CA ARG A 76 -0.67 -4.37 18.28
C ARG A 76 0.69 -3.78 18.69
N ASP A 77 1.78 -4.52 18.52
CA ASP A 77 3.13 -4.00 18.77
C ASP A 77 3.43 -2.80 17.87
N ALA A 78 3.20 -2.92 16.57
CA ALA A 78 3.39 -1.82 15.62
C ALA A 78 2.56 -0.58 16.01
N ALA A 79 1.28 -0.78 16.39
CA ALA A 79 0.42 0.30 16.85
C ALA A 79 0.95 0.98 18.13
N SER A 80 1.48 0.19 19.08
CA SER A 80 2.06 0.71 20.33
C SER A 80 3.28 1.60 20.10
N ARG A 81 3.98 1.40 18.97
CA ARG A 81 5.10 2.25 18.52
C ARG A 81 4.64 3.51 17.76
N GLY A 82 3.31 3.75 17.68
CA GLY A 82 2.73 4.94 17.04
C GLY A 82 2.49 4.83 15.55
N HIS A 83 2.58 3.63 14.97
CA HIS A 83 2.16 3.37 13.60
C HIS A 83 0.63 3.27 13.52
N GLU A 84 0.05 3.69 12.40
CA GLU A 84 -1.37 3.56 12.13
C GLU A 84 -1.70 2.18 11.61
N ILE A 85 -2.84 1.63 12.03
CA ILE A 85 -3.43 0.42 11.47
C ILE A 85 -4.65 0.79 10.64
N ALA A 86 -4.62 0.44 9.36
CA ALA A 86 -5.66 0.72 8.38
C ALA A 86 -6.13 -0.57 7.70
N SER A 87 -7.27 -0.51 7.02
CA SER A 87 -7.87 -1.70 6.40
C SER A 87 -7.36 -1.92 4.97
N HIS A 88 -7.02 -3.19 4.65
CA HIS A 88 -6.79 -3.71 3.30
C HIS A 88 -7.82 -4.76 2.91
N THR A 89 -9.09 -4.55 3.27
CA THR A 89 -10.20 -5.50 3.20
C THR A 89 -10.08 -6.69 4.17
N ARG A 90 -11.05 -7.59 4.13
CA ARG A 90 -11.00 -8.84 4.90
C ARG A 90 -10.19 -9.90 4.19
N SER A 91 -10.48 -10.12 2.90
CA SER A 91 -10.07 -11.28 2.13
C SER A 91 -9.08 -10.97 1.01
N HIS A 92 -8.66 -9.70 0.86
CA HIS A 92 -7.82 -9.24 -0.25
C HIS A 92 -8.42 -9.57 -1.62
N ASP A 93 -9.74 -9.40 -1.78
CA ASP A 93 -10.37 -9.65 -3.07
C ASP A 93 -10.12 -8.51 -4.07
N TYR A 94 -9.34 -8.77 -5.10
CA TYR A 94 -9.11 -7.83 -6.21
C TYR A 94 -10.41 -7.41 -6.92
N GLY A 95 -11.45 -8.23 -6.82
CA GLY A 95 -12.76 -8.00 -7.42
C GLY A 95 -13.73 -7.19 -6.56
N ILE A 96 -13.38 -6.80 -5.34
CA ILE A 96 -14.27 -6.10 -4.41
C ILE A 96 -14.99 -4.91 -5.06
N SER A 97 -14.30 -4.12 -5.86
CA SER A 97 -14.86 -2.96 -6.55
C SER A 97 -15.90 -3.28 -7.63
N ARG A 98 -16.13 -4.57 -7.92
CA ARG A 98 -17.11 -5.08 -8.91
C ARG A 98 -18.26 -5.84 -8.28
N ARG A 99 -18.24 -5.99 -6.94
CA ARG A 99 -19.34 -6.61 -6.18
C ARG A 99 -20.53 -5.65 -6.10
N ASP A 100 -21.68 -6.19 -5.72
CA ASP A 100 -22.85 -5.39 -5.40
C ASP A 100 -22.62 -4.53 -4.14
N PRO A 101 -23.35 -3.40 -3.97
CA PRO A 101 -23.18 -2.48 -2.85
C PRO A 101 -23.31 -3.13 -1.47
N ASP A 102 -24.21 -4.10 -1.29
CA ASP A 102 -24.43 -4.76 0.00
C ASP A 102 -23.22 -5.65 0.37
N SER A 103 -22.66 -6.36 -0.60
CA SER A 103 -21.44 -7.15 -0.44
C SER A 103 -20.23 -6.25 -0.13
N ILE A 104 -20.10 -5.09 -0.78
CA ILE A 104 -19.08 -4.09 -0.47
C ILE A 104 -19.24 -3.61 0.97
N ALA A 105 -20.43 -3.20 1.37
CA ALA A 105 -20.72 -2.70 2.71
C ALA A 105 -20.39 -3.74 3.79
N ALA A 106 -20.77 -5.02 3.57
CA ALA A 106 -20.48 -6.12 4.48
C ALA A 106 -18.97 -6.36 4.64
N GLU A 107 -18.20 -6.32 3.54
CA GLU A 107 -16.75 -6.48 3.55
C GLU A 107 -16.06 -5.34 4.34
N LEU A 108 -16.45 -4.09 4.07
CA LEU A 108 -15.88 -2.91 4.71
C LEU A 108 -16.22 -2.86 6.22
N ALA A 109 -17.48 -3.04 6.58
CA ALA A 109 -17.89 -3.08 7.98
C ALA A 109 -17.25 -4.28 8.72
N GLY A 110 -17.11 -5.41 8.03
CA GLY A 110 -16.44 -6.60 8.55
C GLY A 110 -14.97 -6.32 8.86
N SER A 111 -14.23 -5.73 7.93
CA SER A 111 -12.79 -5.44 8.13
C SER A 111 -12.55 -4.47 9.29
N ARG A 112 -13.38 -3.42 9.42
CA ARG A 112 -13.29 -2.49 10.57
C ARG A 112 -13.51 -3.20 11.89
N ARG A 113 -14.57 -4.02 11.98
CA ARG A 113 -14.91 -4.77 13.19
C ARG A 113 -13.83 -5.77 13.56
N ASP A 114 -13.25 -6.46 12.57
CA ASP A 114 -12.20 -7.45 12.79
C ASP A 114 -10.93 -6.80 13.37
N ILE A 115 -10.50 -5.63 12.85
CA ILE A 115 -9.36 -4.86 13.40
C ILE A 115 -9.68 -4.37 14.81
N LEU A 116 -10.87 -3.82 15.05
CA LEU A 116 -11.29 -3.36 16.37
C LEU A 116 -11.26 -4.51 17.38
N ASN A 117 -11.82 -5.65 17.03
CA ASN A 117 -11.90 -6.82 17.93
C ASN A 117 -10.51 -7.43 18.20
N ALA A 118 -9.63 -7.52 17.18
CA ALA A 118 -8.33 -8.14 17.32
C ALA A 118 -7.29 -7.22 17.96
N CYS A 119 -7.36 -5.91 17.69
CA CYS A 119 -6.31 -4.97 18.04
C CYS A 119 -6.77 -3.84 18.99
N GLY A 120 -8.08 -3.67 19.20
CA GLY A 120 -8.63 -2.55 19.98
C GLY A 120 -8.53 -1.20 19.26
N ILE A 121 -8.33 -1.19 17.95
CA ILE A 121 -8.11 0.01 17.12
C ILE A 121 -9.26 0.13 16.13
N GLU A 122 -9.85 1.31 16.04
CA GLU A 122 -10.84 1.61 15.01
C GLU A 122 -10.13 2.18 13.78
N PRO A 123 -10.03 1.42 12.66
CA PRO A 123 -9.34 1.89 11.47
C PRO A 123 -10.14 2.99 10.77
N THR A 124 -9.46 4.07 10.38
CA THR A 124 -10.05 5.18 9.63
C THR A 124 -9.60 5.26 8.18
N GLY A 125 -8.60 4.48 7.81
CA GLY A 125 -8.01 4.44 6.48
C GLY A 125 -8.29 3.15 5.74
N PHE A 126 -8.30 3.25 4.41
CA PHE A 126 -8.51 2.13 3.51
C PHE A 126 -7.54 2.17 2.33
N ARG A 127 -7.17 0.98 1.86
CA ARG A 127 -6.57 0.73 0.55
C ARG A 127 -7.23 -0.47 -0.10
N GLY A 128 -7.68 -0.30 -1.36
CA GLY A 128 -8.29 -1.37 -2.14
C GLY A 128 -7.24 -2.28 -2.78
N PRO A 129 -7.40 -3.61 -2.68
CA PRO A 129 -6.56 -4.56 -3.36
C PRO A 129 -6.43 -4.24 -4.85
N GLY A 130 -5.17 -4.16 -5.32
CA GLY A 130 -4.87 -3.88 -6.70
C GLY A 130 -5.27 -2.49 -7.20
N TYR A 131 -5.49 -1.52 -6.33
CA TYR A 131 -5.71 -0.11 -6.66
C TYR A 131 -6.96 0.14 -7.50
N ASN A 132 -8.03 -0.61 -7.25
CA ASN A 132 -9.27 -0.51 -8.04
C ASN A 132 -10.38 0.18 -7.25
N LEU A 133 -10.83 1.33 -7.75
CA LEU A 133 -11.93 2.10 -7.17
C LEU A 133 -13.13 2.16 -8.10
N THR A 134 -14.33 2.15 -7.50
CA THR A 134 -15.61 2.38 -8.18
C THR A 134 -16.44 3.38 -7.36
N PRO A 135 -17.45 4.04 -7.95
CA PRO A 135 -18.37 4.86 -7.18
C PRO A 135 -19.00 4.11 -6.02
N ASP A 136 -19.45 2.89 -6.23
CA ASP A 136 -20.08 2.06 -5.19
C ASP A 136 -19.12 1.74 -4.04
N LEU A 137 -17.84 1.48 -4.33
CA LEU A 137 -16.82 1.28 -3.29
C LEU A 137 -16.54 2.57 -2.52
N LEU A 138 -16.46 3.72 -3.20
CA LEU A 138 -16.27 5.03 -2.56
C LEU A 138 -17.45 5.41 -1.67
N ASP A 139 -18.69 5.19 -2.14
CA ASP A 139 -19.90 5.41 -1.36
C ASP A 139 -19.94 4.46 -0.14
N GLY A 140 -19.56 3.19 -0.33
CA GLY A 140 -19.42 2.21 0.74
C GLY A 140 -18.39 2.60 1.79
N LEU A 141 -17.23 3.12 1.38
CA LEU A 141 -16.19 3.62 2.30
C LEU A 141 -16.69 4.78 3.15
N ALA A 142 -17.34 5.76 2.51
CA ALA A 142 -17.92 6.90 3.22
C ALA A 142 -19.03 6.45 4.20
N ALA A 143 -19.93 5.56 3.77
CA ALA A 143 -20.99 5.01 4.60
C ALA A 143 -20.46 4.17 5.77
N ALA A 144 -19.37 3.44 5.56
CA ALA A 144 -18.69 2.67 6.61
C ALA A 144 -17.86 3.55 7.58
N GLY A 145 -17.75 4.87 7.34
CA GLY A 145 -17.06 5.82 8.21
C GLY A 145 -15.53 5.83 8.05
N PHE A 146 -15.02 5.42 6.89
CA PHE A 146 -13.62 5.67 6.54
C PHE A 146 -13.40 7.15 6.25
N LEU A 147 -12.28 7.69 6.70
CA LEU A 147 -11.92 9.10 6.49
C LEU A 147 -11.08 9.32 5.23
N TYR A 148 -10.34 8.32 4.82
CA TYR A 148 -9.50 8.40 3.63
C TYR A 148 -9.35 7.06 2.91
N ASP A 149 -9.01 7.16 1.63
CA ASP A 149 -8.53 6.11 0.75
C ASP A 149 -7.13 6.46 0.20
N THR A 150 -6.36 5.46 -0.17
CA THR A 150 -5.06 5.65 -0.83
C THR A 150 -4.84 4.59 -1.92
N SER A 151 -5.84 4.41 -2.76
CA SER A 151 -5.81 3.41 -3.85
C SER A 151 -5.44 4.00 -5.21
N ILE A 152 -5.28 5.32 -5.35
CA ILE A 152 -4.94 5.91 -6.65
C ILE A 152 -3.44 5.81 -6.92
N MET A 153 -3.10 5.17 -8.05
CA MET A 153 -1.75 5.13 -8.61
C MET A 153 -1.78 5.61 -10.07
N SER A 154 -1.39 6.88 -10.29
CA SER A 154 -1.40 7.52 -11.61
C SER A 154 -0.13 7.18 -12.39
N SER A 155 0.00 5.93 -12.85
CA SER A 155 1.14 5.42 -13.62
C SER A 155 0.68 4.63 -14.85
N PRO A 156 0.40 5.28 -15.99
CA PRO A 156 0.01 4.57 -17.20
C PRO A 156 0.96 3.44 -17.63
N PRO A 157 2.30 3.61 -17.55
CA PRO A 157 3.23 2.51 -17.89
C PRO A 157 3.12 1.31 -16.95
N TYR A 158 2.90 1.53 -15.66
CA TYR A 158 2.68 0.45 -14.70
C TYR A 158 1.42 -0.38 -15.06
N TRP A 159 0.32 0.31 -15.37
CA TRP A 159 -0.93 -0.34 -15.74
C TRP A 159 -0.84 -1.10 -17.06
N LEU A 160 -0.10 -0.56 -18.03
CA LEU A 160 0.18 -1.25 -19.28
C LEU A 160 1.01 -2.51 -19.05
N ALA A 161 2.09 -2.43 -18.27
CA ALA A 161 2.93 -3.58 -17.94
C ALA A 161 2.11 -4.68 -17.24
N ARG A 162 1.26 -4.30 -16.27
CA ARG A 162 0.37 -5.22 -15.55
C ARG A 162 -0.62 -5.91 -16.49
N ALA A 163 -1.23 -5.15 -17.40
CA ALA A 163 -2.17 -5.72 -18.40
C ALA A 163 -1.47 -6.72 -19.33
N LEU A 164 -0.23 -6.43 -19.77
CA LEU A 164 0.56 -7.33 -20.60
C LEU A 164 0.92 -8.61 -19.87
N ILE A 165 1.28 -8.54 -18.59
CA ILE A 165 1.57 -9.73 -17.76
C ILE A 165 0.32 -10.61 -17.63
N ILE A 166 -0.84 -10.03 -17.32
CA ILE A 166 -2.11 -10.76 -17.21
C ILE A 166 -2.45 -11.44 -18.53
N ALA A 167 -2.30 -10.72 -19.66
CA ALA A 167 -2.57 -11.26 -20.99
C ALA A 167 -1.61 -12.40 -21.35
N ALA A 168 -0.31 -12.30 -21.04
CA ALA A 168 0.68 -13.33 -21.27
C ALA A 168 0.38 -14.60 -20.45
N MET A 169 -0.03 -14.44 -19.19
CA MET A 169 -0.47 -15.57 -18.35
C MET A 169 -1.70 -16.27 -18.95
N ALA A 170 -2.70 -15.49 -19.36
CA ALA A 170 -3.91 -16.03 -19.97
C ALA A 170 -3.60 -16.80 -21.27
N ALA A 171 -2.69 -16.30 -22.10
CA ALA A 171 -2.24 -16.98 -23.33
C ALA A 171 -1.57 -18.33 -23.07
N THR A 172 -1.02 -18.55 -21.87
CA THR A 172 -0.43 -19.84 -21.45
C THR A 172 -1.39 -20.69 -20.59
N GLY A 173 -2.68 -20.34 -20.54
CA GLY A 173 -3.69 -21.04 -19.76
C GLY A 173 -3.61 -20.78 -18.24
N ARG A 174 -2.77 -19.84 -17.77
CA ARG A 174 -2.64 -19.47 -16.37
C ARG A 174 -3.60 -18.33 -16.05
N LYS A 175 -4.23 -18.37 -14.87
CA LYS A 175 -5.18 -17.34 -14.42
C LYS A 175 -4.58 -16.58 -13.23
N SER A 176 -4.26 -15.31 -13.43
CA SER A 176 -3.88 -14.40 -12.35
C SER A 176 -5.10 -14.01 -11.52
N SER A 177 -4.94 -13.86 -10.21
CA SER A 177 -5.94 -13.25 -9.34
C SER A 177 -5.99 -11.72 -9.51
N SER A 178 -4.94 -11.12 -10.06
CA SER A 178 -4.85 -9.68 -10.30
C SER A 178 -5.77 -9.21 -11.42
N ILE A 179 -6.23 -7.95 -11.33
CA ILE A 179 -7.06 -7.30 -12.36
C ILE A 179 -6.46 -5.95 -12.76
N THR A 180 -6.85 -5.43 -13.92
CA THR A 180 -6.47 -4.08 -14.36
C THR A 180 -7.42 -3.03 -13.76
N GLY A 181 -6.86 -1.85 -13.42
CA GLY A 181 -7.62 -0.69 -12.94
C GLY A 181 -8.45 0.00 -14.03
N ARG A 182 -9.14 1.08 -13.64
CA ARG A 182 -9.92 1.92 -14.56
C ARG A 182 -9.04 3.00 -15.19
N GLY A 183 -9.08 3.15 -16.50
CA GLY A 183 -8.22 4.07 -17.26
C GLY A 183 -8.27 5.52 -16.82
N ARG A 184 -9.41 6.01 -16.29
CA ARG A 184 -9.55 7.38 -15.78
C ARG A 184 -8.65 7.66 -14.57
N ASP A 185 -8.36 6.66 -13.74
CA ASP A 185 -7.59 6.81 -12.51
C ASP A 185 -6.08 6.84 -12.78
N PHE A 186 -5.65 6.45 -14.01
CA PHE A 186 -4.26 6.49 -14.43
C PHE A 186 -3.70 7.92 -14.60
N PHE A 187 -4.57 8.94 -14.66
CA PHE A 187 -4.22 10.34 -14.94
C PHE A 187 -4.68 11.31 -13.85
N ARG A 188 -5.14 10.84 -12.69
CA ARG A 188 -5.67 11.72 -11.62
C ARG A 188 -4.62 12.59 -10.93
N GLY A 189 -3.33 12.31 -11.15
CA GLY A 189 -2.25 13.07 -10.52
C GLY A 189 -1.81 12.49 -9.17
N HIS A 190 -1.07 13.30 -8.42
CA HIS A 190 -0.35 12.86 -7.21
C HIS A 190 -0.63 13.77 -5.98
N ARG A 191 -1.51 14.75 -6.10
CA ARG A 191 -1.88 15.62 -4.99
C ARG A 191 -3.10 15.05 -4.26
N PRO A 192 -3.13 15.10 -2.93
CA PRO A 192 -4.31 14.74 -2.17
C PRO A 192 -5.53 15.57 -2.58
N PHE A 193 -6.71 14.95 -2.55
CA PHE A 193 -7.98 15.61 -2.87
C PHE A 193 -9.14 14.96 -2.11
N VAL A 194 -10.30 15.59 -2.09
CA VAL A 194 -11.52 15.05 -1.46
C VAL A 194 -12.47 14.54 -2.53
N TRP A 195 -12.91 13.30 -2.40
CA TRP A 195 -13.92 12.72 -3.28
C TRP A 195 -15.25 13.45 -3.14
N GLY A 196 -15.85 13.81 -4.27
CA GLY A 196 -17.12 14.56 -4.28
C GLY A 196 -17.01 16.04 -3.89
N GLY A 197 -15.80 16.53 -3.58
CA GLY A 197 -15.53 17.94 -3.23
C GLY A 197 -15.51 18.21 -1.73
N PRO A 198 -15.24 19.48 -1.32
CA PRO A 198 -15.13 19.86 0.07
C PRO A 198 -16.38 19.48 0.89
N GLY A 199 -16.17 18.99 2.12
CA GLY A 199 -17.25 18.64 3.07
C GLY A 199 -17.91 17.27 2.83
N LYS A 200 -17.49 16.48 1.85
CA LYS A 200 -18.01 15.11 1.62
C LYS A 200 -17.17 13.99 2.26
N GLY A 201 -16.12 14.34 2.96
CA GLY A 201 -15.53 13.53 4.01
C GLY A 201 -14.47 12.50 3.62
N LEU A 202 -14.46 11.92 2.42
CA LEU A 202 -13.46 10.91 2.04
C LEU A 202 -12.27 11.57 1.31
N VAL A 203 -11.10 11.55 1.95
CA VAL A 203 -9.85 12.09 1.39
C VAL A 203 -9.15 11.01 0.57
N GLU A 204 -8.62 11.35 -0.59
CA GLU A 204 -7.71 10.50 -1.36
C GLU A 204 -6.27 10.96 -1.17
N PHE A 205 -5.39 10.03 -0.84
CA PHE A 205 -3.95 10.21 -0.79
C PHE A 205 -3.27 9.40 -1.89
N PRO A 206 -3.13 9.91 -3.13
CA PRO A 206 -2.55 9.12 -4.21
C PRO A 206 -1.13 8.68 -3.90
N ILE A 207 -0.77 7.46 -4.32
CA ILE A 207 0.61 6.99 -4.32
C ILE A 207 1.42 7.88 -5.26
N THR A 208 2.58 8.33 -4.82
CA THR A 208 3.40 9.25 -5.60
C THR A 208 3.99 8.55 -6.81
N THR A 209 3.76 9.14 -7.98
CA THR A 209 4.42 8.76 -9.23
C THR A 209 5.28 9.91 -9.72
N ALA A 210 6.48 9.67 -10.21
CA ALA A 210 7.41 10.73 -10.59
C ALA A 210 8.25 10.37 -11.83
N GLY A 211 8.90 11.39 -12.40
CA GLY A 211 9.74 11.26 -13.59
C GLY A 211 8.95 11.17 -14.90
N PRO A 212 9.68 11.09 -16.04
CA PRO A 212 9.06 11.12 -17.37
C PRO A 212 8.20 9.88 -17.67
N LEU A 213 8.45 8.77 -16.96
CA LEU A 213 7.70 7.53 -17.10
C LEU A 213 6.66 7.34 -15.98
N PHE A 214 6.36 8.39 -15.20
CA PHE A 214 5.40 8.29 -14.08
C PHE A 214 5.68 7.06 -13.19
N LEU A 215 6.97 6.83 -12.85
CA LEU A 215 7.36 5.69 -12.01
C LEU A 215 6.70 5.82 -10.64
N PRO A 216 5.97 4.80 -10.17
CA PRO A 216 5.41 4.82 -8.83
C PRO A 216 6.53 4.67 -7.80
N LEU A 217 6.47 5.45 -6.72
CA LEU A 217 7.39 5.31 -5.60
C LEU A 217 6.90 4.20 -4.66
N ILE A 218 7.05 2.98 -5.13
CA ILE A 218 6.72 1.74 -4.42
C ILE A 218 7.99 0.93 -4.17
N GLY A 219 7.95 0.00 -3.22
CA GLY A 219 9.10 -0.82 -2.84
C GLY A 219 9.82 -1.47 -4.01
N THR A 220 9.07 -2.12 -4.90
CA THR A 220 9.65 -2.76 -6.12
C THR A 220 10.42 -1.78 -7.00
N THR A 221 9.94 -0.53 -7.16
CA THR A 221 10.67 0.50 -7.91
C THR A 221 11.88 1.00 -7.15
N LEU A 222 11.73 1.29 -5.85
CA LEU A 222 12.77 1.84 -5.00
C LEU A 222 13.89 0.84 -4.70
N ALA A 223 13.62 -0.46 -4.82
CA ALA A 223 14.64 -1.52 -4.73
C ALA A 223 15.74 -1.35 -5.78
N GLY A 224 15.42 -0.79 -6.95
CA GLY A 224 16.38 -0.59 -8.04
C GLY A 224 17.24 0.66 -7.90
N ARG A 225 18.40 0.65 -8.60
CA ARG A 225 19.36 1.80 -8.66
C ARG A 225 19.41 2.49 -10.02
N GLY A 226 18.50 2.19 -10.91
CA GLY A 226 18.50 2.73 -12.27
C GLY A 226 18.44 4.27 -12.31
N ALA A 227 18.95 4.88 -13.37
CA ALA A 227 18.94 6.33 -13.55
C ALA A 227 17.52 6.92 -13.46
N LEU A 228 16.53 6.20 -13.98
CA LEU A 228 15.12 6.61 -13.92
C LEU A 228 14.57 6.63 -12.49
N VAL A 229 14.97 5.68 -11.63
CA VAL A 229 14.56 5.66 -10.21
C VAL A 229 15.16 6.85 -9.48
N ARG A 230 16.49 7.11 -9.66
CA ARG A 230 17.14 8.29 -9.08
C ARG A 230 16.51 9.59 -9.54
N GLN A 231 16.16 9.70 -10.82
CA GLN A 231 15.47 10.86 -11.36
C GLN A 231 14.08 11.02 -10.74
N ALA A 232 13.30 9.94 -10.61
CA ALA A 232 11.98 9.97 -9.99
C ALA A 232 12.06 10.44 -8.52
N VAL A 233 12.99 9.91 -7.72
CA VAL A 233 13.22 10.35 -6.34
C VAL A 233 13.62 11.82 -6.29
N THR A 234 14.53 12.28 -7.16
CA THR A 234 14.95 13.67 -7.22
C THR A 234 13.79 14.62 -7.54
N ILE A 235 12.93 14.25 -8.50
CA ILE A 235 11.74 15.04 -8.85
C ILE A 235 10.75 15.06 -7.67
N ALA A 236 10.51 13.90 -7.04
CA ALA A 236 9.60 13.80 -5.91
C ALA A 236 10.08 14.62 -4.70
N ARG A 237 11.40 14.75 -4.50
CA ARG A 237 12.00 15.62 -3.47
C ARG A 237 11.55 17.09 -3.59
N GLY A 238 11.18 17.56 -4.76
CA GLY A 238 10.66 18.92 -4.99
C GLY A 238 9.18 19.10 -4.63
N ARG A 239 8.44 18.03 -4.32
CA ARG A 239 6.99 18.11 -4.07
C ARG A 239 6.68 18.42 -2.61
N GLU A 240 5.51 18.98 -2.34
CA GLU A 240 4.99 19.23 -0.99
C GLU A 240 4.56 17.94 -0.29
N PHE A 241 3.89 17.05 -1.02
CA PHE A 241 3.41 15.75 -0.55
C PHE A 241 4.07 14.63 -1.32
N VAL A 242 4.62 13.66 -0.59
CA VAL A 242 5.14 12.40 -1.11
C VAL A 242 4.53 11.26 -0.33
N ASN A 243 3.96 10.29 -1.02
CA ASN A 243 3.34 9.09 -0.47
C ASN A 243 4.05 7.88 -1.06
N ILE A 244 4.76 7.13 -0.22
CA ILE A 244 5.53 5.94 -0.59
C ILE A 244 4.79 4.71 -0.09
N GLU A 245 4.72 3.70 -0.93
CA GLU A 245 4.15 2.41 -0.60
C GLU A 245 5.21 1.32 -0.64
N PHE A 246 5.18 0.45 0.36
CA PHE A 246 5.90 -0.81 0.40
C PHE A 246 4.90 -1.98 0.47
N HIS A 247 5.38 -3.17 0.15
CA HIS A 247 4.70 -4.40 0.47
C HIS A 247 5.57 -5.23 1.42
N GLY A 248 4.97 -6.09 2.21
CA GLY A 248 5.71 -6.92 3.17
C GLY A 248 6.80 -7.77 2.51
N ILE A 249 6.58 -8.24 1.28
CA ILE A 249 7.55 -9.02 0.49
C ILE A 249 8.81 -8.23 0.13
N ASP A 250 8.75 -6.90 0.10
CA ASP A 250 9.92 -6.05 -0.16
C ASP A 250 10.99 -6.21 0.94
N PHE A 251 10.61 -6.71 2.11
CA PHE A 251 11.45 -6.90 3.30
C PHE A 251 11.80 -8.36 3.58
N LEU A 252 11.47 -9.28 2.68
CA LEU A 252 11.87 -10.68 2.80
C LEU A 252 13.13 -10.96 1.98
N ASP A 253 13.95 -11.91 2.45
CA ASP A 253 15.12 -12.40 1.73
C ASP A 253 14.87 -13.81 1.21
N ARG A 254 15.23 -14.05 -0.04
CA ARG A 254 15.02 -15.36 -0.64
C ARG A 254 15.75 -16.48 0.09
N GLU A 255 17.04 -16.27 0.36
CA GLU A 255 17.92 -17.32 0.90
C GLU A 255 17.87 -17.38 2.41
N ALA A 256 18.01 -16.21 3.06
CA ALA A 256 18.04 -16.13 4.51
C ALA A 256 16.69 -16.50 5.16
N ASP A 257 15.57 -16.21 4.47
CA ASP A 257 14.22 -16.52 4.98
C ASP A 257 13.68 -17.86 4.44
N GLY A 258 14.45 -18.57 3.60
CA GLY A 258 14.09 -19.88 3.09
C GLY A 258 12.89 -19.85 2.11
N LEU A 259 12.72 -18.75 1.36
CA LEU A 259 11.62 -18.63 0.42
C LEU A 259 11.82 -19.55 -0.78
N GLU A 260 10.71 -20.08 -1.29
CA GLU A 260 10.72 -21.01 -2.40
C GLU A 260 11.18 -20.34 -3.71
N PRO A 261 11.91 -21.09 -4.56
CA PRO A 261 12.40 -20.59 -5.85
C PRO A 261 11.30 -20.04 -6.76
N GLU A 262 10.08 -20.55 -6.67
CA GLU A 262 8.94 -20.15 -7.49
C GLU A 262 8.54 -18.70 -7.23
N LEU A 263 8.76 -18.17 -6.03
CA LEU A 263 8.50 -16.76 -5.69
C LEU A 263 9.48 -15.78 -6.34
N LEU A 264 10.56 -16.25 -6.97
CA LEU A 264 11.48 -15.40 -7.75
C LEU A 264 10.86 -14.76 -8.99
N VAL A 265 9.63 -15.09 -9.32
CA VAL A 265 8.85 -14.30 -10.28
C VAL A 265 8.63 -12.88 -9.81
N GLU A 266 8.62 -12.67 -8.48
CA GLU A 266 8.52 -11.33 -7.88
C GLU A 266 9.82 -10.54 -8.10
N PRO A 267 9.73 -9.36 -8.74
CA PRO A 267 10.92 -8.57 -9.07
C PRO A 267 11.75 -8.17 -7.84
N ALA A 268 11.11 -7.88 -6.72
CA ALA A 268 11.78 -7.49 -5.49
C ALA A 268 12.76 -8.58 -5.00
N LEU A 269 12.35 -9.84 -5.04
CA LEU A 269 13.15 -10.97 -4.56
C LEU A 269 14.37 -11.29 -5.44
N LYS A 270 14.48 -10.69 -6.64
CA LYS A 270 15.66 -10.84 -7.52
C LYS A 270 16.84 -9.98 -7.07
N ILE A 271 16.60 -9.00 -6.22
CA ILE A 271 17.61 -8.10 -5.67
C ILE A 271 17.87 -8.54 -4.22
N PRO A 272 19.13 -8.77 -3.77
CA PRO A 272 19.43 -9.13 -2.39
C PRO A 272 18.81 -8.15 -1.40
N LEU A 273 18.31 -8.64 -0.26
CA LEU A 273 17.65 -7.80 0.75
C LEU A 273 18.55 -6.66 1.23
N ALA A 274 19.84 -6.94 1.49
CA ALA A 274 20.79 -5.92 1.93
C ALA A 274 20.90 -4.75 0.93
N GLU A 275 20.83 -5.03 -0.37
CA GLU A 275 20.84 -4.01 -1.41
C GLU A 275 19.53 -3.22 -1.44
N ARG A 276 18.40 -3.90 -1.35
CA ARG A 276 17.07 -3.24 -1.26
C ARG A 276 16.99 -2.33 -0.05
N MET A 277 17.38 -2.83 1.14
CA MET A 277 17.39 -2.04 2.38
C MET A 277 18.27 -0.80 2.28
N HIS A 278 19.45 -0.92 1.65
CA HIS A 278 20.31 0.24 1.39
C HIS A 278 19.61 1.26 0.47
N ASN A 279 18.93 0.80 -0.58
CA ASN A 279 18.23 1.67 -1.52
C ASN A 279 17.01 2.34 -0.89
N PHE A 280 16.25 1.62 -0.05
CA PHE A 280 15.14 2.16 0.72
C PHE A 280 15.63 3.24 1.71
N ASP A 281 16.69 2.95 2.46
CA ASP A 281 17.33 3.90 3.37
C ASP A 281 17.74 5.19 2.65
N LEU A 282 18.39 5.06 1.50
CA LEU A 282 18.80 6.22 0.69
C LEU A 282 17.60 7.02 0.19
N ALA A 283 16.56 6.35 -0.31
CA ALA A 283 15.34 7.00 -0.79
C ALA A 283 14.62 7.75 0.34
N LEU A 284 14.45 7.11 1.50
CA LEU A 284 13.80 7.72 2.66
C LEU A 284 14.60 8.91 3.21
N ARG A 285 15.94 8.82 3.26
CA ARG A 285 16.80 9.93 3.63
C ARG A 285 16.63 11.13 2.70
N MET A 286 16.68 10.90 1.37
CA MET A 286 16.53 11.96 0.38
C MET A 286 15.15 12.61 0.39
N LEU A 287 14.11 11.80 0.55
CA LEU A 287 12.71 12.27 0.53
C LEU A 287 12.27 12.82 1.87
N GLY A 288 12.85 12.36 2.99
CA GLY A 288 12.54 12.81 4.34
C GLY A 288 13.17 14.15 4.72
N GLU A 289 14.21 14.58 4.01
CA GLU A 289 14.93 15.80 4.36
C GLU A 289 14.01 17.04 4.42
N GLY A 290 13.91 17.64 5.62
CA GLY A 290 13.07 18.80 5.89
C GLY A 290 11.56 18.51 5.77
N ARG A 291 11.14 17.26 5.96
CA ARG A 291 9.73 16.83 5.97
C ARG A 291 9.35 16.27 7.32
N ARG A 292 8.09 16.43 7.68
CA ARG A 292 7.47 15.62 8.73
C ARG A 292 6.90 14.34 8.13
N SER A 293 6.83 13.28 8.93
CA SER A 293 6.31 11.99 8.48
C SER A 293 5.17 11.49 9.37
N PRO A 294 3.98 12.13 9.30
CA PRO A 294 2.80 11.67 10.02
C PRO A 294 2.15 10.48 9.34
N THR A 295 1.29 9.77 10.07
CA THR A 295 0.40 8.77 9.50
C THR A 295 -0.66 9.41 8.59
N LEU A 296 -1.26 8.61 7.69
CA LEU A 296 -2.32 9.09 6.80
C LEU A 296 -3.58 9.50 7.58
N ALA A 297 -3.91 8.83 8.70
CA ALA A 297 -5.02 9.24 9.57
C ALA A 297 -4.81 10.63 10.16
N THR A 298 -3.58 10.94 10.62
CA THR A 298 -3.24 12.28 11.13
C THR A 298 -3.43 13.34 10.04
N LEU A 299 -3.05 13.04 8.81
CA LEU A 299 -3.27 13.93 7.67
C LEU A 299 -4.76 14.10 7.36
N ALA A 300 -5.53 13.01 7.30
CA ALA A 300 -6.95 13.02 6.99
C ALA A 300 -7.76 13.83 8.01
N ALA A 301 -7.45 13.69 9.30
CA ALA A 301 -8.06 14.48 10.35
C ALA A 301 -7.84 16.00 10.14
N SER A 302 -6.66 16.38 9.65
CA SER A 302 -6.34 17.78 9.36
C SER A 302 -7.12 18.34 8.15
N PHE A 303 -7.47 17.48 7.16
CA PHE A 303 -8.29 17.88 6.02
C PHE A 303 -9.75 18.11 6.40
N ASN A 304 -10.29 17.35 7.36
CA ASN A 304 -11.68 17.45 7.78
C ASN A 304 -11.92 18.61 8.77
N ALA A 305 -10.85 19.13 9.38
CA ALA A 305 -10.91 20.26 10.33
C ALA A 305 -10.78 21.63 9.65
N SER A 306 -10.51 21.69 8.36
CA SER A 306 -10.31 22.92 7.56
C SER A 306 -11.44 23.15 6.55
#